data_51680a5a0e610b2ffa25a71ef4296522
#
_entry.id   51680a5a0e610b2ffa25a71ef4296522
#
_cell.length_a   1.000
_cell.length_b   1.000
_cell.length_c   1.000
_cell.angle_alpha   90.00
_cell.angle_beta   90.00
_cell.angle_gamma   90.00
#
_symmetry.space_group_name_H-M   'P 1'
#
loop_
_entity.id
_entity.type
_entity.pdbx_description
1 polymer ?
#
loop_
_entity_poly.entity_id
_entity_poly.type
_entity_poly.pdbx_seq_one_letter_code
_entity_poly.pdbx_strand_id
1 'polypeptide(L)'
;MKRMMKILMMVICCMLSCNMAANAGNDKPISVNALPAKAQTLLSTHFGKQKVMLATVEGVVSKSYDVVLKNGTKLEFDKKGNLTEVECKQGTVPYRLIPQAIKNYLKANYPRQMVKKLEIKKNEYEVELANGLDLTFNNRFHLVDMD
;
A
#
# COMPACT_ATOMS: atom_id res chain seq x y z
N MET A 1 14.48 -20.68 -6.43
CA MET A 1 14.59 -20.16 -5.06
C MET A 1 13.86 -18.84 -4.84
N LYS A 2 13.94 -17.86 -5.73
CA LYS A 2 13.20 -16.57 -5.60
C LYS A 2 11.67 -16.73 -5.63
N ARG A 3 11.14 -17.66 -6.42
CA ARG A 3 9.69 -17.95 -6.49
C ARG A 3 9.14 -18.58 -5.20
N MET A 4 9.88 -19.48 -4.55
CA MET A 4 9.45 -20.11 -3.29
C MET A 4 9.45 -19.13 -2.12
N MET A 5 10.36 -18.15 -2.10
CA MET A 5 10.41 -17.13 -1.07
C MET A 5 9.28 -16.10 -1.21
N LYS A 6 8.87 -15.78 -2.45
CA LYS A 6 7.69 -14.94 -2.73
C LYS A 6 6.37 -15.66 -2.34
N ILE A 7 6.26 -16.95 -2.62
CA ILE A 7 5.11 -17.76 -2.22
C ILE A 7 5.00 -17.88 -0.71
N LEU A 8 6.13 -18.00 0.00
CA LEU A 8 6.16 -18.04 1.46
C LEU A 8 5.72 -16.69 2.07
N MET A 9 6.11 -15.58 1.45
CA MET A 9 5.69 -14.24 1.86
C MET A 9 4.21 -13.96 1.53
N MET A 10 3.71 -14.49 0.41
CA MET A 10 2.31 -14.39 -0.01
C MET A 10 1.38 -15.23 0.89
N VAL A 11 1.82 -16.42 1.31
CA VAL A 11 1.08 -17.28 2.26
C VAL A 11 1.00 -16.63 3.64
N ILE A 12 2.03 -15.89 4.07
CA ILE A 12 2.01 -15.12 5.33
C ILE A 12 1.02 -13.95 5.23
N CYS A 13 0.88 -13.31 4.07
CA CYS A 13 -0.10 -12.22 3.87
C CYS A 13 -1.55 -12.72 3.83
N CYS A 14 -1.82 -13.91 3.26
CA CYS A 14 -3.18 -14.50 3.22
C CYS A 14 -3.64 -15.08 4.56
N MET A 15 -2.72 -15.46 5.46
CA MET A 15 -3.08 -15.97 6.80
C MET A 15 -3.43 -14.86 7.80
N LEU A 16 -3.17 -13.58 7.48
CA LEU A 16 -3.48 -12.44 8.34
C LEU A 16 -4.91 -11.88 8.18
N SER A 17 -5.73 -12.48 7.31
CA SER A 17 -7.10 -11.99 7.09
C SER A 17 -8.15 -12.58 8.06
N CYS A 18 -7.80 -13.42 9.01
CA CYS A 18 -8.78 -14.05 9.93
C CYS A 18 -8.40 -14.08 11.42
N ASN A 19 -7.35 -13.39 11.86
CA ASN A 19 -7.06 -13.31 13.28
C ASN A 19 -6.97 -11.85 13.73
N MET A 20 -8.10 -11.30 14.19
CA MET A 20 -8.11 -10.16 15.12
C MET A 20 -7.78 -10.64 16.55
N ALA A 21 -6.86 -11.57 16.70
CA ALA A 21 -6.39 -12.04 17.98
C ALA A 21 -4.87 -11.80 18.07
N ALA A 22 -4.51 -10.75 18.79
CA ALA A 22 -3.26 -10.61 19.54
C ALA A 22 -1.97 -10.97 18.78
N ASN A 23 -1.60 -10.24 17.75
CA ASN A 23 -0.19 -9.98 17.56
C ASN A 23 0.14 -8.69 18.32
N ALA A 24 0.72 -8.87 19.52
CA ALA A 24 1.37 -7.81 20.26
C ALA A 24 2.69 -7.41 19.54
N GLY A 25 2.58 -6.98 18.30
CA GLY A 25 3.54 -6.09 17.70
C GLY A 25 3.45 -4.77 18.47
N ASN A 26 4.54 -4.04 18.58
CA ASN A 26 4.62 -2.73 19.25
C ASN A 26 3.76 -1.63 18.58
N ASP A 27 2.67 -2.00 17.92
CA ASP A 27 1.74 -1.11 17.22
C ASP A 27 0.95 -0.32 18.25
N LYS A 28 1.23 0.94 18.36
CA LYS A 28 0.53 1.84 19.29
C LYS A 28 -0.52 2.64 18.50
N PRO A 29 -1.81 2.58 18.88
CA PRO A 29 -2.82 3.46 18.33
C PRO A 29 -2.46 4.93 18.59
N ILE A 30 -2.63 5.75 17.58
CA ILE A 30 -2.39 7.20 17.64
C ILE A 30 -3.57 7.98 17.05
N SER A 31 -3.67 9.26 17.38
CA SER A 31 -4.61 10.14 16.69
C SER A 31 -4.12 10.48 15.29
N VAL A 32 -5.03 10.81 14.38
CA VAL A 32 -4.69 11.24 13.00
C VAL A 32 -3.76 12.46 13.01
N ASN A 33 -3.92 13.35 13.97
CA ASN A 33 -3.08 14.55 14.13
C ASN A 33 -1.64 14.22 14.57
N ALA A 34 -1.39 13.03 15.06
CA ALA A 34 -0.04 12.56 15.41
C ALA A 34 0.72 11.93 14.23
N LEU A 35 0.05 11.74 13.09
CA LEU A 35 0.72 11.34 11.86
C LEU A 35 1.64 12.43 11.34
N PRO A 36 2.71 12.10 10.61
CA PRO A 36 3.52 13.10 9.90
C PRO A 36 2.67 13.99 8.97
N ALA A 37 3.01 15.27 8.85
CA ALA A 37 2.24 16.23 8.07
C ALA A 37 2.01 15.80 6.60
N LYS A 38 2.98 15.16 5.97
CA LYS A 38 2.82 14.61 4.61
C LYS A 38 1.74 13.55 4.52
N ALA A 39 1.68 12.63 5.50
CA ALA A 39 0.65 11.60 5.57
C ALA A 39 -0.74 12.24 5.76
N GLN A 40 -0.87 13.20 6.66
CA GLN A 40 -2.12 13.94 6.86
C GLN A 40 -2.58 14.65 5.57
N THR A 41 -1.66 15.33 4.87
CA THR A 41 -1.95 15.99 3.59
C THR A 41 -2.39 14.98 2.53
N LEU A 42 -1.71 13.84 2.41
CA LEU A 42 -2.08 12.79 1.45
C LEU A 42 -3.48 12.24 1.75
N LEU A 43 -3.77 11.94 3.01
CA LEU A 43 -5.09 11.47 3.44
C LEU A 43 -6.19 12.48 3.10
N SER A 44 -6.00 13.75 3.42
CA SER A 44 -7.00 14.79 3.15
C SER A 44 -7.20 15.03 1.65
N THR A 45 -6.13 14.97 0.86
CA THR A 45 -6.18 15.24 -0.59
C THR A 45 -6.82 14.09 -1.38
N HIS A 46 -6.48 12.84 -1.04
CA HIS A 46 -6.89 11.68 -1.84
C HIS A 46 -8.02 10.85 -1.21
N PHE A 47 -8.19 10.96 0.11
CA PHE A 47 -9.14 10.15 0.90
C PHE A 47 -10.02 10.98 1.83
N GLY A 48 -10.11 12.29 1.64
CA GLY A 48 -10.81 13.22 2.55
C GLY A 48 -12.29 12.92 2.80
N LYS A 49 -12.94 12.15 1.90
CA LYS A 49 -14.31 11.68 2.08
C LYS A 49 -14.41 10.40 2.93
N GLN A 50 -13.29 9.77 3.26
CA GLN A 50 -13.25 8.53 4.02
C GLN A 50 -12.87 8.80 5.47
N LYS A 51 -13.60 8.16 6.39
CA LYS A 51 -13.29 8.23 7.81
C LYS A 51 -12.10 7.31 8.14
N VAL A 52 -11.11 7.83 8.86
CA VAL A 52 -10.05 7.00 9.46
C VAL A 52 -10.65 6.20 10.61
N MET A 53 -10.51 4.89 10.55
CA MET A 53 -10.97 3.97 11.60
C MET A 53 -9.87 3.68 12.61
N LEU A 54 -8.64 3.57 12.14
CA LEU A 54 -7.47 3.28 12.97
C LEU A 54 -6.25 3.96 12.36
N ALA A 55 -5.42 4.53 13.20
CA ALA A 55 -4.05 4.91 12.87
C ALA A 55 -3.13 4.34 13.95
N THR A 56 -2.02 3.73 13.55
CA THR A 56 -1.03 3.15 14.44
C THR A 56 0.38 3.61 14.08
N VAL A 57 1.26 3.57 15.06
CA VAL A 57 2.71 3.74 14.86
C VAL A 57 3.40 2.46 15.28
N GLU A 58 4.28 1.95 14.44
CA GLU A 58 5.13 0.80 14.69
C GLU A 58 6.61 1.21 14.79
N GLY A 59 7.35 0.48 15.61
CA GLY A 59 8.79 0.64 15.76
C GLY A 59 9.25 1.80 16.66
N VAL A 60 10.45 1.64 17.22
CA VAL A 60 11.08 2.64 18.10
C VAL A 60 12.12 3.46 17.34
N VAL A 61 12.95 2.78 16.55
CA VAL A 61 14.06 3.39 15.82
C VAL A 61 13.67 3.70 14.37
N SER A 62 13.00 2.74 13.71
CA SER A 62 12.47 2.91 12.35
C SER A 62 10.96 2.96 12.40
N LYS A 63 10.42 4.13 12.69
CA LYS A 63 8.97 4.33 12.77
C LYS A 63 8.32 4.19 11.41
N SER A 64 7.23 3.42 11.34
CA SER A 64 6.25 3.40 10.28
C SER A 64 4.87 3.72 10.83
N TYR A 65 3.96 4.11 9.96
CA TYR A 65 2.61 4.48 10.35
C TYR A 65 1.62 3.75 9.45
N ASP A 66 0.62 3.13 10.05
CA ASP A 66 -0.45 2.44 9.35
C ASP A 66 -1.77 3.16 9.56
N VAL A 67 -2.56 3.25 8.51
CA VAL A 67 -3.88 3.88 8.53
C VAL A 67 -4.87 2.95 7.87
N VAL A 68 -5.99 2.71 8.55
CA VAL A 68 -7.13 1.95 8.02
C VAL A 68 -8.33 2.88 7.90
N LEU A 69 -8.90 2.96 6.71
CA LEU A 69 -10.09 3.75 6.42
C LEU A 69 -11.36 2.90 6.55
N LYS A 70 -12.52 3.55 6.70
CA LYS A 70 -13.83 2.90 6.88
C LYS A 70 -14.20 1.95 5.73
N ASN A 71 -13.76 2.24 4.51
CA ASN A 71 -13.97 1.38 3.33
C ASN A 71 -12.99 0.20 3.22
N GLY A 72 -12.15 -0.02 4.24
CA GLY A 72 -11.15 -1.09 4.28
C GLY A 72 -9.86 -0.76 3.51
N THR A 73 -9.69 0.47 3.00
CA THR A 73 -8.41 0.90 2.43
C THR A 73 -7.36 0.96 3.54
N LYS A 74 -6.22 0.35 3.28
CA LYS A 74 -5.04 0.40 4.15
C LYS A 74 -3.97 1.27 3.49
N LEU A 75 -3.30 2.08 4.29
CA LEU A 75 -2.16 2.89 3.86
C LEU A 75 -1.02 2.71 4.84
N GLU A 76 0.20 2.60 4.31
CA GLU A 76 1.42 2.58 5.09
C GLU A 76 2.29 3.78 4.72
N PHE A 77 2.95 4.36 5.73
CA PHE A 77 3.82 5.51 5.58
C PHE A 77 5.14 5.28 6.30
N ASP A 78 6.22 5.78 5.73
CA ASP A 78 7.51 5.82 6.40
C ASP A 78 7.53 6.87 7.55
N LYS A 79 8.66 6.93 8.27
CA LYS A 79 8.86 7.88 9.37
C LYS A 79 8.72 9.34 8.98
N LYS A 80 8.84 9.69 7.70
CA LYS A 80 8.69 11.04 7.16
C LYS A 80 7.29 11.32 6.65
N GLY A 81 6.41 10.32 6.66
CA GLY A 81 5.05 10.40 6.13
C GLY A 81 4.97 10.21 4.61
N ASN A 82 6.00 9.67 3.97
CA ASN A 82 5.90 9.29 2.57
C ASN A 82 5.12 7.97 2.47
N LEU A 83 4.22 7.89 1.50
CA LEU A 83 3.46 6.67 1.22
C LEU A 83 4.41 5.55 0.79
N THR A 84 4.31 4.39 1.44
CA THR A 84 5.02 3.17 1.08
C THR A 84 4.10 2.10 0.54
N GLU A 85 2.84 2.09 0.97
CA GLU A 85 1.84 1.16 0.44
C GLU A 85 0.43 1.77 0.51
N VAL A 86 -0.39 1.45 -0.48
CA VAL A 86 -1.84 1.65 -0.44
C VAL A 86 -2.54 0.43 -1.04
N GLU A 87 -3.46 -0.16 -0.27
CA GLU A 87 -4.28 -1.30 -0.67
C GLU A 87 -5.77 -0.93 -0.55
N CYS A 88 -6.52 -1.05 -1.64
CA CYS A 88 -7.94 -0.75 -1.70
C CYS A 88 -8.77 -2.04 -1.83
N LYS A 89 -9.34 -2.52 -0.73
CA LYS A 89 -10.28 -3.65 -0.77
C LYS A 89 -11.52 -3.33 -1.60
N GLN A 90 -12.06 -2.13 -1.45
CA GLN A 90 -13.17 -1.60 -2.23
C GLN A 90 -12.69 -0.45 -3.11
N GLY A 91 -13.09 -0.45 -4.38
CA GLY A 91 -12.67 0.58 -5.34
C GLY A 91 -11.28 0.34 -5.93
N THR A 92 -10.56 1.40 -6.20
CA THR A 92 -9.24 1.41 -6.85
C THR A 92 -8.32 2.40 -6.15
N VAL A 93 -7.02 2.16 -6.25
CA VAL A 93 -5.99 3.13 -5.83
C VAL A 93 -6.23 4.45 -6.58
N PRO A 94 -6.25 5.60 -5.87
CA PRO A 94 -6.40 6.90 -6.52
C PRO A 94 -5.36 7.09 -7.63
N TYR A 95 -5.85 7.40 -8.83
CA TYR A 95 -5.02 7.48 -10.04
C TYR A 95 -3.84 8.45 -9.92
N ARG A 96 -4.00 9.51 -9.10
CA ARG A 96 -2.96 10.51 -8.85
C ARG A 96 -1.78 9.98 -8.02
N LEU A 97 -1.95 8.90 -7.27
CA LEU A 97 -0.89 8.27 -6.50
C LEU A 97 0.04 7.39 -7.35
N ILE A 98 -0.43 6.97 -8.53
CA ILE A 98 0.32 6.09 -9.42
C ILE A 98 1.26 6.94 -10.29
N PRO A 99 2.57 6.60 -10.39
CA PRO A 99 3.51 7.31 -11.27
C PRO A 99 3.02 7.36 -12.74
N GLN A 100 3.24 8.46 -13.43
CA GLN A 100 2.73 8.67 -14.79
C GLN A 100 3.21 7.60 -15.78
N ALA A 101 4.46 7.17 -15.68
CA ALA A 101 5.00 6.12 -16.57
C ALA A 101 4.28 4.77 -16.37
N ILE A 102 3.99 4.40 -15.11
CA ILE A 102 3.21 3.20 -14.80
C ILE A 102 1.78 3.34 -15.33
N LYS A 103 1.14 4.50 -15.15
CA LYS A 103 -0.20 4.76 -15.71
C LYS A 103 -0.23 4.57 -17.23
N ASN A 104 0.77 5.08 -17.93
CA ASN A 104 0.88 4.92 -19.39
C ASN A 104 1.03 3.46 -19.79
N TYR A 105 1.84 2.70 -19.06
CA TYR A 105 2.01 1.25 -19.26
C TYR A 105 0.67 0.50 -19.04
N LEU A 106 0.00 0.78 -17.93
CA LEU A 106 -1.28 0.14 -17.61
C LEU A 106 -2.37 0.47 -18.65
N LYS A 107 -2.42 1.72 -19.09
CA LYS A 107 -3.37 2.14 -20.15
C LYS A 107 -3.13 1.41 -21.48
N ALA A 108 -1.89 1.17 -21.84
CA ALA A 108 -1.52 0.49 -23.07
C ALA A 108 -1.76 -1.02 -23.01
N ASN A 109 -1.46 -1.67 -21.88
CA ASN A 109 -1.45 -3.13 -21.78
C ASN A 109 -2.64 -3.71 -21.00
N TYR A 110 -3.20 -2.96 -20.05
CA TYR A 110 -4.27 -3.39 -19.14
C TYR A 110 -5.38 -2.32 -19.02
N PRO A 111 -5.95 -1.81 -20.11
CA PRO A 111 -6.84 -0.62 -20.11
C PRO A 111 -8.13 -0.82 -19.31
N ARG A 112 -8.54 -2.05 -19.05
CA ARG A 112 -9.77 -2.39 -18.30
C ARG A 112 -9.53 -2.86 -16.88
N GLN A 113 -8.27 -2.90 -16.42
CA GLN A 113 -7.94 -3.35 -15.08
C GLN A 113 -7.85 -2.17 -14.11
N MET A 114 -8.39 -2.37 -12.90
CA MET A 114 -8.25 -1.44 -11.79
C MET A 114 -7.03 -1.81 -10.96
N VAL A 115 -6.34 -0.81 -10.43
CA VAL A 115 -5.23 -1.01 -9.49
C VAL A 115 -5.82 -1.18 -8.08
N LYS A 116 -5.51 -2.30 -7.44
CA LYS A 116 -5.94 -2.64 -6.08
C LYS A 116 -4.90 -2.30 -5.04
N LYS A 117 -3.64 -2.44 -5.40
CA LYS A 117 -2.52 -2.16 -4.51
C LYS A 117 -1.41 -1.44 -5.27
N LEU A 118 -0.76 -0.51 -4.60
CA LEU A 118 0.49 0.10 -5.02
C LEU A 118 1.45 0.04 -3.83
N GLU A 119 2.60 -0.59 -4.00
CA GLU A 119 3.69 -0.61 -3.05
C GLU A 119 4.89 0.14 -3.63
N ILE A 120 5.49 1.02 -2.84
CA ILE A 120 6.61 1.89 -3.22
C ILE A 120 7.81 1.50 -2.38
N LYS A 121 8.74 0.78 -2.97
CA LYS A 121 10.01 0.40 -2.36
C LYS A 121 11.13 1.33 -2.81
N LYS A 122 12.30 1.20 -2.21
CA LYS A 122 13.47 2.04 -2.52
C LYS A 122 13.83 2.04 -4.01
N ASN A 123 13.74 0.89 -4.66
CA ASN A 123 14.18 0.69 -6.06
C ASN A 123 13.10 0.08 -6.95
N GLU A 124 11.91 -0.15 -6.45
CA GLU A 124 10.84 -0.88 -7.12
C GLU A 124 9.47 -0.29 -6.79
N TYR A 125 8.56 -0.47 -7.73
CA TYR A 125 7.13 -0.25 -7.56
C TYR A 125 6.42 -1.55 -7.86
N GLU A 126 5.56 -2.01 -6.96
CA GLU A 126 4.69 -3.16 -7.20
C GLU A 126 3.24 -2.68 -7.35
N VAL A 127 2.57 -3.18 -8.37
CA VAL A 127 1.17 -2.85 -8.68
C VAL A 127 0.39 -4.14 -8.80
N GLU A 128 -0.61 -4.31 -7.92
CA GLU A 128 -1.58 -5.40 -8.04
C GLU A 128 -2.83 -4.93 -8.77
N LEU A 129 -3.24 -5.68 -9.78
CA LEU A 129 -4.44 -5.43 -10.55
C LEU A 129 -5.64 -6.21 -10.00
N ALA A 130 -6.86 -5.79 -10.36
CA ALA A 130 -8.09 -6.41 -9.89
C ALA A 130 -8.27 -7.87 -10.30
N ASN A 131 -7.57 -8.33 -11.33
CA ASN A 131 -7.55 -9.74 -11.77
C ASN A 131 -6.49 -10.58 -11.02
N GLY A 132 -5.80 -10.00 -10.04
CA GLY A 132 -4.78 -10.70 -9.25
C GLY A 132 -3.39 -10.74 -9.89
N LEU A 133 -3.17 -9.98 -10.98
CA LEU A 133 -1.86 -9.88 -11.62
C LEU A 133 -1.00 -8.87 -10.87
N ASP A 134 0.21 -9.27 -10.50
CA ASP A 134 1.22 -8.43 -9.89
C ASP A 134 2.25 -7.99 -10.92
N LEU A 135 2.49 -6.68 -10.99
CA LEU A 135 3.45 -6.05 -11.90
C LEU A 135 4.53 -5.35 -11.09
N THR A 136 5.79 -5.74 -11.28
CA THR A 136 6.93 -5.09 -10.63
C THR A 136 7.68 -4.21 -11.64
N PHE A 137 7.85 -2.94 -11.29
CA PHE A 137 8.60 -1.96 -12.07
C PHE A 137 9.86 -1.54 -11.29
N ASN A 138 10.98 -1.36 -11.99
CA ASN A 138 12.18 -0.79 -11.37
C ASN A 138 12.02 0.74 -11.13
N ASN A 139 13.06 1.39 -10.58
CA ASN A 139 13.06 2.83 -10.30
C ASN A 139 13.07 3.72 -11.58
N ARG A 140 13.23 3.12 -12.76
CA ARG A 140 13.09 3.78 -14.08
C ARG A 140 11.72 3.50 -14.71
N PHE A 141 10.83 2.86 -13.96
CA PHE A 141 9.48 2.47 -14.39
C PHE A 141 9.45 1.46 -15.55
N HIS A 142 10.50 0.66 -15.72
CA HIS A 142 10.49 -0.47 -16.63
C HIS A 142 9.96 -1.70 -15.90
N LEU A 143 9.07 -2.46 -16.55
CA LEU A 143 8.57 -3.72 -16.02
C LEU A 143 9.73 -4.71 -15.92
N VAL A 144 9.91 -5.31 -14.75
CA VAL A 144 11.00 -6.27 -14.48
C VAL A 144 10.49 -7.64 -14.05
N ASP A 145 9.23 -7.71 -13.57
CA ASP A 145 8.61 -8.98 -13.18
C ASP A 145 7.09 -8.90 -13.32
N MET A 146 6.46 -10.07 -13.53
CA MET A 146 5.03 -10.22 -13.66
C MET A 146 4.61 -11.60 -13.16
N ASP A 147 3.73 -11.67 -12.15
CA ASP A 147 3.22 -12.92 -11.54
C ASP A 147 1.70 -12.99 -11.55
#